data_a36f008fe62e00a360f6cb379ab00da6
#
_entry.id   a36f008fe62e00a360f6cb379ab00da6
#
_cell.length_a   1.000
_cell.length_b   1.000
_cell.length_c   1.000
_cell.angle_alpha   90.00
_cell.angle_beta   90.00
_cell.angle_gamma   90.00
#
_symmetry.space_group_name_H-M   'P 1'
#
loop_
_entity.id
_entity.type
_entity.pdbx_description
1 polymer ?
#
loop_
_entity_poly.entity_id
_entity_poly.type
_entity_poly.pdbx_seq_one_letter_code
_entity_poly.pdbx_strand_id
1 'polypeptide(L)'
;MSRMKALLLENIHESALRILADKGFEIDARNSALGESELIAALEGVDLLGIRSRTNVTATVVEACPWLKAIGAFCIGTNQIDLTAAADKGIPVFNAPFSNTRSVVELVMAEIIALARHLTDQNSRMHQGIWTKTATGSHEVRGRTIGIVGYGNIGSQLSVVAEAMGMRVVFYDLVYKLALGNAHRCENLEELLAVADVVTIHVDGRPQNKGFFGQAQFDAMKPRAFLLNLSRGSVVDHPALVAALKSGHVAGAAVDVFPYEPEKAGEPFVSDLQGMENVILTPHVGGSTLEAQEDIGHYVAGKLSDYVNLGTTILAVNLPEVQMAPSGNRRILHLHENIPGVLAQTNTIFGNHGVNIEAQQLATRGTVGYVMTDIDTLNGSGLLDELRSLPETIRVSDVPLPNREPIQ
;
A
#
# COMPACT_ATOMS: atom_id res chain seq x y z
N MET A 1 20.56 -27.84 1.26
CA MET A 1 19.95 -26.75 0.47
C MET A 1 20.72 -25.47 0.76
N SER A 2 21.13 -24.69 -0.25
CA SER A 2 21.69 -23.34 0.00
C SER A 2 20.63 -22.49 0.69
N ARG A 3 21.07 -21.62 1.63
CA ARG A 3 20.16 -20.66 2.25
C ARG A 3 19.62 -19.73 1.16
N MET A 4 18.32 -19.45 1.19
CA MET A 4 17.72 -18.44 0.32
C MET A 4 18.23 -17.05 0.69
N LYS A 5 18.43 -16.19 -0.32
CA LYS A 5 18.98 -14.84 -0.13
C LYS A 5 17.90 -13.78 -0.31
N ALA A 6 17.90 -12.79 0.59
CA ALA A 6 17.05 -11.60 0.53
C ALA A 6 17.91 -10.35 0.43
N LEU A 7 17.67 -9.53 -0.60
CA LEU A 7 18.22 -8.17 -0.72
C LEU A 7 17.17 -7.17 -0.23
N LEU A 8 17.50 -6.41 0.80
CA LEU A 8 16.63 -5.40 1.40
C LEU A 8 17.26 -4.01 1.22
N LEU A 9 16.58 -3.10 0.54
CA LEU A 9 17.08 -1.77 0.19
C LEU A 9 16.39 -0.65 0.97
N GLU A 10 16.99 0.54 0.97
CA GLU A 10 16.38 1.78 1.47
C GLU A 10 16.11 1.80 2.98
N ASN A 11 17.03 1.21 3.76
CA ASN A 11 16.93 1.21 5.22
C ASN A 11 15.59 0.65 5.73
N ILE A 12 15.20 -0.54 5.23
CA ILE A 12 14.04 -1.27 5.74
C ILE A 12 14.24 -1.55 7.23
N HIS A 13 13.17 -1.43 8.02
CA HIS A 13 13.21 -1.55 9.47
C HIS A 13 13.75 -2.91 9.92
N GLU A 14 14.52 -2.93 11.01
CA GLU A 14 15.22 -4.12 11.51
C GLU A 14 14.29 -5.29 11.88
N SER A 15 13.01 -5.03 12.17
CA SER A 15 12.01 -6.08 12.40
C SER A 15 11.88 -7.03 11.20
N ALA A 16 11.95 -6.49 9.97
CA ALA A 16 11.93 -7.32 8.76
C ALA A 16 13.17 -8.20 8.64
N LEU A 17 14.33 -7.64 8.95
CA LEU A 17 15.59 -8.38 8.92
C LEU A 17 15.56 -9.55 9.92
N ARG A 18 15.08 -9.28 11.13
CA ARG A 18 14.95 -10.33 12.17
C ARG A 18 14.03 -11.45 11.74
N ILE A 19 12.82 -11.11 11.24
CA ILE A 19 11.83 -12.11 10.80
C ILE A 19 12.40 -13.01 9.69
N LEU A 20 13.02 -12.41 8.67
CA LEU A 20 13.58 -13.19 7.56
C LEU A 20 14.81 -14.02 8.03
N ALA A 21 15.66 -13.49 8.91
CA ALA A 21 16.78 -14.23 9.48
C ALA A 21 16.30 -15.43 10.31
N ASP A 22 15.28 -15.25 11.15
CA ASP A 22 14.68 -16.32 11.97
C ASP A 22 14.03 -17.41 11.09
N LYS A 23 13.60 -17.06 9.89
CA LYS A 23 13.10 -18.00 8.87
C LYS A 23 14.21 -18.62 8.00
N GLY A 24 15.47 -18.32 8.31
CA GLY A 24 16.64 -18.97 7.70
C GLY A 24 17.16 -18.31 6.43
N PHE A 25 16.72 -17.09 6.10
CA PHE A 25 17.26 -16.33 4.98
C PHE A 25 18.62 -15.72 5.28
N GLU A 26 19.50 -15.68 4.28
CA GLU A 26 20.69 -14.86 4.26
C GLU A 26 20.30 -13.45 3.79
N ILE A 27 20.67 -12.40 4.54
CA ILE A 27 20.16 -11.05 4.29
C ILE A 27 21.31 -10.14 3.88
N ASP A 28 21.18 -9.49 2.71
CA ASP A 28 21.93 -8.31 2.29
C ASP A 28 21.05 -7.08 2.51
N ALA A 29 21.38 -6.26 3.50
CA ALA A 29 20.62 -5.04 3.82
C ALA A 29 21.44 -3.80 3.47
N ARG A 30 20.84 -2.89 2.67
CA ARG A 30 21.49 -1.66 2.23
C ARG A 30 20.61 -0.43 2.51
N ASN A 31 21.24 0.67 2.88
CA ASN A 31 20.53 1.90 3.26
C ASN A 31 20.10 2.76 2.08
N SER A 32 20.64 2.51 0.88
CA SER A 32 20.38 3.31 -0.34
C SER A 32 19.41 2.60 -1.28
N ALA A 33 18.74 3.40 -2.11
CA ALA A 33 18.14 2.93 -3.34
C ALA A 33 19.24 2.61 -4.37
N LEU A 34 18.96 1.72 -5.31
CA LEU A 34 19.86 1.36 -6.42
C LEU A 34 19.25 1.79 -7.74
N GLY A 35 20.11 2.23 -8.69
CA GLY A 35 19.74 2.41 -10.08
C GLY A 35 19.49 1.06 -10.78
N GLU A 36 18.84 1.09 -11.94
CA GLU A 36 18.42 -0.12 -12.68
C GLU A 36 19.57 -1.12 -12.90
N SER A 37 20.70 -0.66 -13.45
CA SER A 37 21.83 -1.55 -13.72
C SER A 37 22.50 -2.09 -12.46
N GLU A 38 22.57 -1.28 -11.39
CA GLU A 38 23.11 -1.68 -10.10
C GLU A 38 22.19 -2.70 -9.43
N LEU A 39 20.89 -2.52 -9.57
CA LEU A 39 19.87 -3.43 -9.02
C LEU A 39 19.95 -4.80 -9.69
N ILE A 40 20.05 -4.85 -11.02
CA ILE A 40 20.21 -6.10 -11.77
C ILE A 40 21.46 -6.86 -11.29
N ALA A 41 22.59 -6.16 -11.18
CA ALA A 41 23.83 -6.77 -10.70
C ALA A 41 23.72 -7.26 -9.24
N ALA A 42 23.04 -6.51 -8.37
CA ALA A 42 22.86 -6.87 -6.97
C ALA A 42 21.87 -8.04 -6.76
N LEU A 43 20.97 -8.29 -7.73
CA LEU A 43 20.00 -9.38 -7.69
C LEU A 43 20.57 -10.73 -8.13
N GLU A 44 21.81 -10.81 -8.58
CA GLU A 44 22.40 -12.10 -8.99
C GLU A 44 22.40 -13.10 -7.83
N GLY A 45 21.67 -14.21 -8.00
CA GLY A 45 21.51 -15.25 -7.00
C GLY A 45 20.66 -14.88 -5.77
N VAL A 46 19.88 -13.79 -5.85
CA VAL A 46 18.95 -13.36 -4.80
C VAL A 46 17.56 -13.92 -5.05
N ASP A 47 16.93 -14.48 -4.02
CA ASP A 47 15.59 -15.07 -4.07
C ASP A 47 14.48 -14.06 -3.80
N LEU A 48 14.69 -13.12 -2.87
CA LEU A 48 13.72 -12.12 -2.45
C LEU A 48 14.28 -10.71 -2.55
N LEU A 49 13.47 -9.79 -3.10
CA LEU A 49 13.79 -8.37 -3.12
C LEU A 49 12.84 -7.60 -2.20
N GLY A 50 13.37 -6.79 -1.29
CA GLY A 50 12.65 -5.81 -0.51
C GLY A 50 13.08 -4.40 -0.89
N ILE A 51 12.12 -3.55 -1.25
CA ILE A 51 12.33 -2.13 -1.57
C ILE A 51 11.35 -1.25 -0.79
N ARG A 52 11.57 0.07 -0.79
CA ARG A 52 10.56 1.04 -0.35
C ARG A 52 10.03 1.82 -1.55
N SER A 53 10.08 3.13 -1.52
CA SER A 53 9.42 3.99 -2.51
C SER A 53 10.36 4.56 -3.59
N ARG A 54 11.68 4.39 -3.48
CA ARG A 54 12.67 5.05 -4.35
C ARG A 54 13.31 4.14 -5.39
N THR A 55 13.45 2.85 -5.11
CA THR A 55 14.00 1.89 -6.06
C THR A 55 12.94 1.51 -7.08
N ASN A 56 13.24 1.66 -8.37
CA ASN A 56 12.33 1.27 -9.44
C ASN A 56 12.64 -0.15 -9.91
N VAL A 57 11.62 -1.03 -9.86
CA VAL A 57 11.68 -2.38 -10.43
C VAL A 57 10.93 -2.37 -11.75
N THR A 58 11.66 -2.04 -12.81
CA THR A 58 11.14 -1.94 -14.17
C THR A 58 10.96 -3.32 -14.81
N ALA A 59 10.29 -3.38 -15.97
CA ALA A 59 10.22 -4.60 -16.78
C ALA A 59 11.62 -5.16 -17.08
N THR A 60 12.60 -4.28 -17.38
CA THR A 60 14.00 -4.67 -17.63
C THR A 60 14.60 -5.44 -16.45
N VAL A 61 14.38 -4.97 -15.22
CA VAL A 61 14.86 -5.65 -13.99
C VAL A 61 14.21 -7.01 -13.84
N VAL A 62 12.88 -7.09 -14.02
CA VAL A 62 12.11 -8.33 -13.90
C VAL A 62 12.56 -9.36 -14.95
N GLU A 63 12.77 -8.93 -16.19
CA GLU A 63 13.23 -9.80 -17.28
C GLU A 63 14.65 -10.31 -17.06
N ALA A 64 15.53 -9.46 -16.53
CA ALA A 64 16.93 -9.81 -16.23
C ALA A 64 17.07 -10.78 -15.04
N CYS A 65 16.06 -10.89 -14.16
CA CYS A 65 16.14 -11.65 -12.91
C CYS A 65 15.01 -12.73 -12.80
N PRO A 66 14.91 -13.69 -13.75
CA PRO A 66 13.83 -14.68 -13.78
C PRO A 66 13.82 -15.65 -12.59
N TRP A 67 14.92 -15.75 -11.84
CA TRP A 67 15.04 -16.58 -10.63
C TRP A 67 14.41 -15.94 -9.40
N LEU A 68 14.14 -14.62 -9.42
CA LEU A 68 13.55 -13.91 -8.29
C LEU A 68 12.18 -14.52 -7.94
N LYS A 69 11.97 -14.85 -6.67
CA LYS A 69 10.77 -15.56 -6.21
C LYS A 69 9.65 -14.61 -5.82
N ALA A 70 9.97 -13.51 -5.14
CA ALA A 70 8.96 -12.53 -4.74
C ALA A 70 9.59 -11.16 -4.51
N ILE A 71 8.75 -10.11 -4.58
CA ILE A 71 9.11 -8.72 -4.31
C ILE A 71 8.24 -8.18 -3.17
N GLY A 72 8.88 -7.56 -2.18
CA GLY A 72 8.23 -6.85 -1.08
C GLY A 72 8.41 -5.34 -1.23
N ALA A 73 7.31 -4.60 -1.38
CA ALA A 73 7.27 -3.16 -1.24
C ALA A 73 7.00 -2.81 0.23
N PHE A 74 8.03 -2.43 0.97
CA PHE A 74 7.94 -2.02 2.38
C PHE A 74 7.37 -0.60 2.50
N CYS A 75 6.25 -0.37 1.84
CA CYS A 75 5.45 0.85 1.80
C CYS A 75 4.03 0.51 1.31
N ILE A 76 3.18 1.53 1.19
CA ILE A 76 1.81 1.34 0.69
C ILE A 76 1.76 1.33 -0.84
N GLY A 77 2.41 2.31 -1.49
CA GLY A 77 2.42 2.44 -2.95
C GLY A 77 3.24 1.34 -3.63
N THR A 78 2.84 0.98 -4.84
CA THR A 78 3.53 0.00 -5.70
C THR A 78 3.83 0.54 -7.09
N ASN A 79 3.68 1.86 -7.28
CA ASN A 79 3.89 2.53 -8.57
C ASN A 79 5.35 2.49 -9.07
N GLN A 80 6.30 2.18 -8.19
CA GLN A 80 7.72 1.97 -8.52
C GLN A 80 8.01 0.55 -9.03
N ILE A 81 7.01 -0.34 -9.12
CA ILE A 81 7.17 -1.73 -9.58
C ILE A 81 6.30 -1.96 -10.81
N ASP A 82 6.87 -2.51 -11.88
CA ASP A 82 6.09 -2.99 -13.01
C ASP A 82 5.35 -4.29 -12.63
N LEU A 83 4.11 -4.10 -12.18
CA LEU A 83 3.26 -5.19 -11.70
C LEU A 83 2.87 -6.16 -12.83
N THR A 84 2.77 -5.68 -14.06
CA THR A 84 2.42 -6.51 -15.23
C THR A 84 3.60 -7.41 -15.58
N ALA A 85 4.79 -6.86 -15.73
CA ALA A 85 5.98 -7.64 -15.99
C ALA A 85 6.25 -8.69 -14.88
N ALA A 86 6.05 -8.32 -13.61
CA ALA A 86 6.18 -9.23 -12.49
C ALA A 86 5.13 -10.38 -12.55
N ALA A 87 3.87 -10.07 -12.93
CA ALA A 87 2.83 -11.09 -13.09
C ALA A 87 3.14 -12.06 -14.25
N ASP A 88 3.60 -11.54 -15.38
CA ASP A 88 3.97 -12.31 -16.56
C ASP A 88 5.16 -13.28 -16.31
N LYS A 89 5.99 -12.97 -15.30
CA LYS A 89 7.08 -13.86 -14.83
C LYS A 89 6.70 -14.70 -13.61
N GLY A 90 5.45 -14.60 -13.15
CA GLY A 90 4.96 -15.32 -11.97
C GLY A 90 5.67 -14.92 -10.68
N ILE A 91 6.03 -13.64 -10.55
CA ILE A 91 6.67 -13.08 -9.36
C ILE A 91 5.60 -12.30 -8.58
N PRO A 92 5.15 -12.79 -7.40
CA PRO A 92 4.22 -12.05 -6.56
C PRO A 92 4.87 -10.80 -5.98
N VAL A 93 4.07 -9.74 -5.90
CA VAL A 93 4.44 -8.49 -5.27
C VAL A 93 3.54 -8.27 -4.05
N PHE A 94 4.14 -8.05 -2.89
CA PHE A 94 3.44 -7.75 -1.64
C PHE A 94 3.77 -6.33 -1.19
N ASN A 95 2.79 -5.62 -0.66
CA ASN A 95 2.96 -4.31 -0.05
C ASN A 95 2.35 -4.28 1.36
N ALA A 96 2.41 -3.14 2.05
CA ALA A 96 1.83 -2.96 3.37
C ALA A 96 0.64 -1.98 3.33
N PRO A 97 -0.55 -2.42 2.89
CA PRO A 97 -1.66 -1.49 2.61
C PRO A 97 -2.33 -0.91 3.87
N PHE A 98 -2.01 -1.42 5.07
CA PHE A 98 -2.74 -1.07 6.32
C PHE A 98 -1.84 -0.58 7.44
N SER A 99 -0.54 -0.83 7.38
CA SER A 99 0.37 -0.71 8.52
C SER A 99 0.64 0.73 9.00
N ASN A 100 0.32 1.74 8.19
CA ASN A 100 0.47 3.15 8.59
C ASN A 100 -0.87 3.87 8.83
N THR A 101 -1.98 3.15 8.81
CA THR A 101 -3.32 3.73 8.92
C THR A 101 -3.44 4.63 10.16
N ARG A 102 -2.98 4.15 11.30
CA ARG A 102 -3.05 4.89 12.56
C ARG A 102 -2.22 6.16 12.54
N SER A 103 -1.02 6.11 12.00
CA SER A 103 -0.12 7.27 11.90
C SER A 103 -0.76 8.40 11.09
N VAL A 104 -1.35 8.08 9.94
CA VAL A 104 -2.06 9.07 9.10
C VAL A 104 -3.26 9.66 9.85
N VAL A 105 -4.06 8.83 10.52
CA VAL A 105 -5.24 9.29 11.30
C VAL A 105 -4.82 10.29 12.39
N GLU A 106 -3.74 10.02 13.10
CA GLU A 106 -3.24 10.91 14.16
C GLU A 106 -2.74 12.24 13.60
N LEU A 107 -1.99 12.22 12.49
CA LEU A 107 -1.55 13.44 11.84
C LEU A 107 -2.73 14.27 11.34
N VAL A 108 -3.71 13.65 10.67
CA VAL A 108 -4.94 14.35 10.22
C VAL A 108 -5.64 15.04 11.39
N MET A 109 -5.83 14.35 12.51
CA MET A 109 -6.49 14.96 13.67
C MET A 109 -5.68 16.08 14.27
N ALA A 110 -4.35 15.94 14.35
CA ALA A 110 -3.45 16.98 14.82
C ALA A 110 -3.54 18.24 13.93
N GLU A 111 -3.53 18.06 12.61
CA GLU A 111 -3.61 19.15 11.64
C GLU A 111 -4.99 19.84 11.65
N ILE A 112 -6.09 19.09 11.79
CA ILE A 112 -7.43 19.67 11.96
C ILE A 112 -7.46 20.61 13.17
N ILE A 113 -6.92 20.17 14.30
CA ILE A 113 -6.88 20.98 15.53
C ILE A 113 -5.93 22.18 15.35
N ALA A 114 -4.78 21.96 14.71
CA ALA A 114 -3.80 23.02 14.45
C ALA A 114 -4.38 24.13 13.55
N LEU A 115 -5.10 23.76 12.46
CA LEU A 115 -5.80 24.71 11.59
C LEU A 115 -6.90 25.46 12.35
N ALA A 116 -7.75 24.73 13.09
CA ALA A 116 -8.85 25.33 13.85
C ALA A 116 -8.37 26.32 14.93
N ARG A 117 -7.13 26.21 15.39
CA ARG A 117 -6.52 27.05 16.44
C ARG A 117 -5.44 27.98 15.90
N HIS A 118 -5.15 28.02 14.60
CA HIS A 118 -4.03 28.75 14.01
C HIS A 118 -2.69 28.44 14.70
N LEU A 119 -2.48 27.19 15.11
CA LEU A 119 -1.40 26.82 16.03
C LEU A 119 -0.02 27.10 15.44
N THR A 120 0.20 26.76 14.17
CA THR A 120 1.48 26.95 13.46
C THR A 120 1.83 28.43 13.32
N ASP A 121 0.85 29.28 12.96
CA ASP A 121 1.04 30.72 12.79
C ASP A 121 1.30 31.38 14.16
N GLN A 122 0.52 31.04 15.20
CA GLN A 122 0.73 31.52 16.54
C GLN A 122 2.11 31.15 17.10
N ASN A 123 2.53 29.91 16.88
CA ASN A 123 3.86 29.44 17.28
C ASN A 123 4.97 30.22 16.56
N SER A 124 4.86 30.41 15.26
CA SER A 124 5.82 31.16 14.46
C SER A 124 5.93 32.62 14.96
N ARG A 125 4.79 33.29 15.20
CA ARG A 125 4.74 34.66 15.74
C ARG A 125 5.39 34.75 17.13
N MET A 126 5.11 33.79 18.00
CA MET A 126 5.75 33.76 19.35
C MET A 126 7.27 33.64 19.28
N HIS A 127 7.80 32.83 18.36
CA HIS A 127 9.25 32.74 18.13
C HIS A 127 9.86 34.02 17.56
N GLN A 128 9.05 34.86 16.91
CA GLN A 128 9.41 36.21 16.46
C GLN A 128 9.24 37.30 17.54
N GLY A 129 8.83 36.92 18.74
CA GLY A 129 8.58 37.87 19.85
C GLY A 129 7.23 38.63 19.75
N ILE A 130 6.33 38.17 18.88
CA ILE A 130 5.01 38.82 18.67
C ILE A 130 3.97 38.11 19.55
N TRP A 131 3.44 38.85 20.54
CA TRP A 131 2.41 38.39 21.45
C TRP A 131 1.02 38.88 20.99
N THR A 132 0.18 37.98 20.49
CA THR A 132 -1.20 38.30 20.07
C THR A 132 -2.18 37.33 20.72
N LYS A 133 -2.83 37.80 21.82
CA LYS A 133 -3.90 37.03 22.49
C LYS A 133 -5.25 37.37 21.87
N THR A 134 -5.79 36.50 21.04
CA THR A 134 -7.11 36.67 20.39
C THR A 134 -7.82 35.35 20.26
N ALA A 135 -9.16 35.37 20.28
CA ALA A 135 -10.03 34.26 19.95
C ALA A 135 -10.55 34.34 18.50
N THR A 136 -10.21 35.41 17.77
CA THR A 136 -10.69 35.64 16.40
C THR A 136 -10.24 34.52 15.46
N GLY A 137 -11.18 33.85 14.79
CA GLY A 137 -10.92 32.76 13.87
C GLY A 137 -10.55 31.42 14.53
N SER A 138 -10.35 31.38 15.87
CA SER A 138 -10.05 30.15 16.59
C SER A 138 -11.33 29.43 16.99
N HIS A 139 -11.34 28.10 16.77
CA HIS A 139 -12.52 27.26 16.97
C HIS A 139 -12.19 25.95 17.70
N GLU A 140 -13.19 25.40 18.39
CA GLU A 140 -13.21 24.02 18.84
C GLU A 140 -13.63 23.11 17.68
N VAL A 141 -13.15 21.86 17.66
CA VAL A 141 -13.58 20.84 16.69
C VAL A 141 -14.88 20.16 17.11
N ARG A 142 -15.20 20.17 18.39
CA ARG A 142 -16.44 19.62 18.93
C ARG A 142 -17.68 20.28 18.28
N GLY A 143 -18.61 19.42 17.82
CA GLY A 143 -19.84 19.85 17.15
C GLY A 143 -19.67 20.28 15.70
N ARG A 144 -18.41 20.33 15.17
CA ARG A 144 -18.15 20.58 13.75
C ARG A 144 -18.30 19.30 12.95
N THR A 145 -18.55 19.45 11.66
CA THR A 145 -18.72 18.36 10.73
C THR A 145 -17.42 18.09 9.97
N ILE A 146 -16.90 16.87 10.05
CA ILE A 146 -15.83 16.38 9.18
C ILE A 146 -16.43 15.59 8.01
N GLY A 147 -16.04 15.96 6.78
CA GLY A 147 -16.37 15.26 5.55
C GLY A 147 -15.17 14.42 5.09
N ILE A 148 -15.34 13.10 5.06
CA ILE A 148 -14.29 12.15 4.68
C ILE A 148 -14.55 11.68 3.25
N VAL A 149 -13.66 12.04 2.33
CA VAL A 149 -13.70 11.62 0.92
C VAL A 149 -12.81 10.39 0.73
N GLY A 150 -13.42 9.23 0.55
CA GLY A 150 -12.76 7.91 0.58
C GLY A 150 -12.85 7.27 1.97
N TYR A 151 -13.78 6.31 2.09
CA TYR A 151 -14.06 5.61 3.36
C TYR A 151 -13.40 4.21 3.38
N GLY A 152 -12.09 4.21 3.04
CA GLY A 152 -11.22 3.03 3.14
C GLY A 152 -10.67 2.84 4.57
N ASN A 153 -9.48 2.22 4.68
CA ASN A 153 -8.89 1.91 6.00
C ASN A 153 -8.61 3.18 6.83
N ILE A 154 -8.06 4.21 6.22
CA ILE A 154 -7.77 5.48 6.90
C ILE A 154 -9.08 6.20 7.23
N GLY A 155 -9.95 6.41 6.24
CA GLY A 155 -11.20 7.15 6.42
C GLY A 155 -12.12 6.54 7.47
N SER A 156 -12.26 5.22 7.51
CA SER A 156 -13.08 4.52 8.50
C SER A 156 -12.49 4.61 9.91
N GLN A 157 -11.17 4.47 10.07
CA GLN A 157 -10.54 4.65 11.39
C GLN A 157 -10.60 6.11 11.86
N LEU A 158 -10.40 7.06 10.93
CA LEU A 158 -10.52 8.48 11.22
C LEU A 158 -11.93 8.85 11.70
N SER A 159 -12.96 8.23 11.11
CA SER A 159 -14.35 8.51 11.53
C SER A 159 -14.59 8.19 13.00
N VAL A 160 -14.04 7.10 13.51
CA VAL A 160 -14.14 6.68 14.90
C VAL A 160 -13.41 7.67 15.83
N VAL A 161 -12.20 8.09 15.44
CA VAL A 161 -11.42 9.04 16.24
C VAL A 161 -12.06 10.44 16.25
N ALA A 162 -12.55 10.92 15.12
CA ALA A 162 -13.24 12.19 15.00
C ALA A 162 -14.54 12.23 15.82
N GLU A 163 -15.32 11.15 15.80
CA GLU A 163 -16.51 10.99 16.64
C GLU A 163 -16.16 11.05 18.13
N ALA A 164 -15.07 10.37 18.55
CA ALA A 164 -14.60 10.43 19.95
C ALA A 164 -14.17 11.85 20.38
N MET A 165 -13.74 12.68 19.43
CA MET A 165 -13.46 14.13 19.65
C MET A 165 -14.72 15.01 19.63
N GLY A 166 -15.92 14.41 19.49
CA GLY A 166 -17.19 15.10 19.48
C GLY A 166 -17.53 15.79 18.15
N MET A 167 -16.90 15.38 17.05
CA MET A 167 -17.24 15.83 15.70
C MET A 167 -18.43 15.05 15.14
N ARG A 168 -19.19 15.66 14.23
CA ARG A 168 -20.13 14.96 13.36
C ARG A 168 -19.39 14.45 12.14
N VAL A 169 -19.59 13.18 11.78
CA VAL A 169 -18.87 12.55 10.67
C VAL A 169 -19.82 12.29 9.51
N VAL A 170 -19.48 12.84 8.34
CA VAL A 170 -20.10 12.46 7.07
C VAL A 170 -19.02 11.91 6.13
N PHE A 171 -19.38 10.98 5.26
CA PHE A 171 -18.40 10.42 4.30
C PHE A 171 -19.01 10.12 2.94
N TYR A 172 -18.17 10.12 1.94
CA TYR A 172 -18.49 9.70 0.57
C TYR A 172 -17.45 8.71 0.04
N ASP A 173 -17.90 7.66 -0.60
CA ASP A 173 -17.05 6.69 -1.30
C ASP A 173 -17.78 6.19 -2.55
N LEU A 174 -17.04 5.94 -3.64
CA LEU A 174 -17.58 5.39 -4.90
C LEU A 174 -18.22 4.01 -4.70
N VAL A 175 -17.65 3.21 -3.76
CA VAL A 175 -18.17 1.90 -3.41
C VAL A 175 -19.01 2.01 -2.14
N TYR A 176 -20.11 1.24 -2.09
CA TYR A 176 -20.89 1.18 -0.86
C TYR A 176 -20.03 0.66 0.29
N LYS A 177 -19.99 1.43 1.37
CA LYS A 177 -19.27 1.11 2.61
C LYS A 177 -20.21 1.18 3.80
N LEU A 178 -20.05 0.24 4.73
CA LEU A 178 -20.77 0.29 6.00
C LEU A 178 -20.20 1.42 6.86
N ALA A 179 -21.08 2.26 7.39
CA ALA A 179 -20.71 3.30 8.33
C ALA A 179 -20.27 2.68 9.67
N LEU A 180 -19.22 3.23 10.28
CA LEU A 180 -18.81 2.91 11.64
C LEU A 180 -19.35 3.98 12.60
N GLY A 181 -19.79 3.55 13.79
CA GLY A 181 -20.33 4.48 14.78
C GLY A 181 -21.54 5.26 14.26
N ASN A 182 -21.52 6.57 14.45
CA ASN A 182 -22.56 7.51 13.98
C ASN A 182 -22.19 8.22 12.66
N ALA A 183 -21.19 7.73 11.93
CA ALA A 183 -20.83 8.28 10.64
C ALA A 183 -21.99 8.14 9.63
N HIS A 184 -22.28 9.20 8.89
CA HIS A 184 -23.35 9.24 7.90
C HIS A 184 -22.81 9.24 6.47
N ARG A 185 -23.26 8.31 5.64
CA ARG A 185 -22.91 8.24 4.23
C ARG A 185 -23.71 9.28 3.43
N CYS A 186 -23.02 10.14 2.69
CA CYS A 186 -23.63 11.03 1.70
C CYS A 186 -23.87 10.30 0.38
N GLU A 187 -24.94 10.66 -0.33
CA GLU A 187 -25.28 10.05 -1.63
C GLU A 187 -24.33 10.49 -2.75
N ASN A 188 -23.81 11.71 -2.66
CA ASN A 188 -22.87 12.28 -3.60
C ASN A 188 -21.84 13.17 -2.86
N LEU A 189 -20.80 13.56 -3.59
CA LEU A 189 -19.72 14.38 -3.04
C LEU A 189 -20.21 15.80 -2.69
N GLU A 190 -21.08 16.38 -3.50
CA GLU A 190 -21.59 17.72 -3.34
C GLU A 190 -22.36 17.88 -2.02
N GLU A 191 -23.13 16.87 -1.64
CA GLU A 191 -23.83 16.82 -0.35
C GLU A 191 -22.83 16.90 0.81
N LEU A 192 -21.74 16.13 0.75
CA LEU A 192 -20.69 16.15 1.75
C LEU A 192 -20.03 17.53 1.82
N LEU A 193 -19.64 18.09 0.67
CA LEU A 193 -18.93 19.37 0.59
C LEU A 193 -19.75 20.53 1.13
N ALA A 194 -21.07 20.54 0.90
CA ALA A 194 -21.97 21.59 1.36
C ALA A 194 -22.13 21.66 2.88
N VAL A 195 -21.91 20.55 3.62
CA VAL A 195 -22.14 20.49 5.06
C VAL A 195 -20.85 20.42 5.90
N ALA A 196 -19.72 20.02 5.29
CA ALA A 196 -18.48 19.80 6.00
C ALA A 196 -17.77 21.09 6.39
N ASP A 197 -17.41 21.25 7.68
CA ASP A 197 -16.53 22.29 8.16
C ASP A 197 -15.05 21.96 7.88
N VAL A 198 -14.76 20.66 7.75
CA VAL A 198 -13.44 20.12 7.42
C VAL A 198 -13.62 19.04 6.36
N VAL A 199 -12.93 19.14 5.24
CA VAL A 199 -12.89 18.11 4.19
C VAL A 199 -11.51 17.46 4.20
N THR A 200 -11.46 16.14 4.31
CA THR A 200 -10.22 15.37 4.25
C THR A 200 -10.29 14.27 3.21
N ILE A 201 -9.22 14.14 2.41
CA ILE A 201 -9.19 13.28 1.24
C ILE A 201 -8.33 12.05 1.51
N HIS A 202 -8.91 10.85 1.31
CA HIS A 202 -8.29 9.54 1.53
C HIS A 202 -8.53 8.58 0.37
N VAL A 203 -8.34 9.08 -0.86
CA VAL A 203 -8.44 8.27 -2.09
C VAL A 203 -7.06 7.90 -2.63
N ASP A 204 -6.99 6.85 -3.45
CA ASP A 204 -5.74 6.43 -4.08
C ASP A 204 -5.33 7.33 -5.26
N GLY A 205 -4.09 7.13 -5.75
CA GLY A 205 -3.49 7.88 -6.86
C GLY A 205 -3.76 7.29 -8.25
N ARG A 206 -4.84 6.53 -8.45
CA ARG A 206 -5.19 6.00 -9.79
C ARG A 206 -5.41 7.15 -10.79
N PRO A 207 -5.20 6.93 -12.11
CA PRO A 207 -5.30 7.98 -13.12
C PRO A 207 -6.65 8.72 -13.11
N GLN A 208 -7.74 8.04 -12.78
CA GLN A 208 -9.09 8.61 -12.70
C GLN A 208 -9.26 9.62 -11.56
N ASN A 209 -8.42 9.56 -10.54
CA ASN A 209 -8.43 10.48 -9.41
C ASN A 209 -7.54 11.70 -9.63
N LYS A 210 -6.82 11.80 -10.75
CA LYS A 210 -5.96 12.94 -11.04
C LYS A 210 -6.80 14.21 -11.25
N GLY A 211 -6.53 15.25 -10.44
CA GLY A 211 -7.25 16.52 -10.48
C GLY A 211 -8.74 16.42 -10.12
N PHE A 212 -9.14 15.30 -9.52
CA PHE A 212 -10.52 15.03 -9.13
C PHE A 212 -11.06 16.13 -8.19
N PHE A 213 -10.24 16.66 -7.31
CA PHE A 213 -10.60 17.75 -6.42
C PHE A 213 -10.09 19.08 -7.00
N GLY A 214 -10.93 19.71 -7.83
CA GLY A 214 -10.63 20.94 -8.56
C GLY A 214 -11.57 22.09 -8.22
N GLN A 215 -11.66 23.09 -9.11
CA GLN A 215 -12.44 24.31 -8.88
C GLN A 215 -13.89 24.03 -8.50
N ALA A 216 -14.57 23.12 -9.20
CA ALA A 216 -15.97 22.79 -8.94
C ALA A 216 -16.19 22.26 -7.51
N GLN A 217 -15.24 21.43 -7.01
CA GLN A 217 -15.29 20.90 -5.65
C GLN A 217 -15.01 22.01 -4.61
N PHE A 218 -14.07 22.92 -4.89
CA PHE A 218 -13.83 24.08 -4.02
C PHE A 218 -15.06 24.98 -3.97
N ASP A 219 -15.69 25.27 -5.08
CA ASP A 219 -16.90 26.12 -5.14
C ASP A 219 -18.08 25.49 -4.37
N ALA A 220 -18.17 24.15 -4.34
CA ALA A 220 -19.18 23.41 -3.59
C ALA A 220 -18.90 23.30 -2.09
N MET A 221 -17.66 23.56 -1.65
CA MET A 221 -17.31 23.53 -0.23
C MET A 221 -18.06 24.62 0.55
N LYS A 222 -18.38 24.28 1.79
CA LYS A 222 -18.90 25.26 2.74
C LYS A 222 -17.91 26.43 2.89
N PRO A 223 -18.35 27.71 2.81
CA PRO A 223 -17.46 28.84 3.01
C PRO A 223 -16.70 28.74 4.33
N ARG A 224 -15.40 29.00 4.29
CA ARG A 224 -14.47 28.94 5.42
C ARG A 224 -14.23 27.53 5.97
N ALA A 225 -14.49 26.49 5.19
CA ALA A 225 -14.08 25.13 5.53
C ALA A 225 -12.55 24.96 5.41
N PHE A 226 -12.02 23.92 6.04
CA PHE A 226 -10.63 23.49 5.90
C PHE A 226 -10.52 22.35 4.92
N LEU A 227 -9.41 22.26 4.17
CA LEU A 227 -9.07 21.14 3.33
C LEU A 227 -7.82 20.42 3.86
N LEU A 228 -7.87 19.09 3.92
CA LEU A 228 -6.69 18.26 4.20
C LEU A 228 -6.45 17.26 3.07
N ASN A 229 -5.20 17.18 2.59
CA ASN A 229 -4.78 16.16 1.63
C ASN A 229 -3.50 15.45 2.12
N LEU A 230 -3.70 14.29 2.72
CA LEU A 230 -2.64 13.35 3.12
C LEU A 230 -2.73 12.05 2.31
N SER A 231 -3.27 12.13 1.08
CA SER A 231 -3.45 10.96 0.21
C SER A 231 -2.42 10.91 -0.92
N ARG A 232 -2.66 11.63 -2.02
CA ARG A 232 -1.74 11.77 -3.15
C ARG A 232 -1.77 13.19 -3.71
N GLY A 233 -0.60 13.74 -4.06
CA GLY A 233 -0.48 15.11 -4.56
C GLY A 233 -1.22 15.36 -5.86
N SER A 234 -1.32 14.34 -6.72
CA SER A 234 -2.02 14.45 -8.01
C SER A 234 -3.54 14.55 -7.91
N VAL A 235 -4.14 14.28 -6.73
CA VAL A 235 -5.61 14.24 -6.54
C VAL A 235 -6.20 15.65 -6.52
N VAL A 236 -5.49 16.62 -5.94
CA VAL A 236 -5.93 18.02 -5.79
C VAL A 236 -5.32 18.89 -6.87
N ASP A 237 -6.15 19.74 -7.50
CA ASP A 237 -5.69 20.82 -8.36
C ASP A 237 -5.09 21.93 -7.48
N HIS A 238 -3.76 22.02 -7.42
CA HIS A 238 -3.05 22.98 -6.60
C HIS A 238 -3.33 24.45 -6.98
N PRO A 239 -3.35 24.86 -8.25
CA PRO A 239 -3.79 26.19 -8.66
C PRO A 239 -5.19 26.56 -8.13
N ALA A 240 -6.15 25.66 -8.21
CA ALA A 240 -7.50 25.87 -7.69
C ALA A 240 -7.51 26.00 -6.15
N LEU A 241 -6.73 25.18 -5.45
CA LEU A 241 -6.54 25.31 -3.98
C LEU A 241 -5.95 26.66 -3.61
N VAL A 242 -4.91 27.11 -4.29
CA VAL A 242 -4.30 28.44 -4.06
C VAL A 242 -5.30 29.56 -4.27
N ALA A 243 -6.13 29.49 -5.33
CA ALA A 243 -7.18 30.47 -5.58
C ALA A 243 -8.25 30.47 -4.47
N ALA A 244 -8.70 29.30 -4.02
CA ALA A 244 -9.68 29.16 -2.94
C ALA A 244 -9.16 29.69 -1.58
N LEU A 245 -7.88 29.46 -1.28
CA LEU A 245 -7.22 30.01 -0.08
C LEU A 245 -7.07 31.55 -0.17
N LYS A 246 -6.61 32.09 -1.30
CA LYS A 246 -6.45 33.53 -1.51
C LYS A 246 -7.77 34.30 -1.46
N SER A 247 -8.86 33.71 -1.94
CA SER A 247 -10.19 34.30 -1.84
C SER A 247 -10.78 34.24 -0.42
N GLY A 248 -10.20 33.43 0.47
CA GLY A 248 -10.72 33.15 1.82
C GLY A 248 -11.93 32.22 1.83
N HIS A 249 -12.31 31.64 0.70
CA HIS A 249 -13.38 30.65 0.63
C HIS A 249 -12.99 29.38 1.42
N VAL A 250 -11.75 28.89 1.22
CA VAL A 250 -11.10 27.91 2.10
C VAL A 250 -10.32 28.66 3.18
N ALA A 251 -10.61 28.39 4.45
CA ALA A 251 -10.02 29.13 5.56
C ALA A 251 -8.60 28.69 5.93
N GLY A 252 -8.18 27.52 5.46
CA GLY A 252 -6.85 26.96 5.66
C GLY A 252 -6.76 25.57 5.09
N ALA A 253 -5.55 25.07 4.91
CA ALA A 253 -5.29 23.74 4.39
C ALA A 253 -4.11 23.04 5.07
N ALA A 254 -4.14 21.71 5.12
CA ALA A 254 -2.99 20.89 5.46
C ALA A 254 -2.68 19.94 4.28
N VAL A 255 -1.43 19.97 3.82
CA VAL A 255 -0.99 19.27 2.63
C VAL A 255 0.31 18.52 2.93
N ASP A 256 0.22 17.20 2.93
CA ASP A 256 1.35 16.29 3.19
C ASP A 256 1.94 15.73 1.89
N VAL A 257 1.24 15.87 0.75
CA VAL A 257 1.58 15.27 -0.54
C VAL A 257 1.48 16.28 -1.67
N PHE A 258 2.42 16.22 -2.63
CA PHE A 258 2.56 17.23 -3.67
C PHE A 258 2.62 16.62 -5.07
N PRO A 259 2.23 17.37 -6.13
CA PRO A 259 2.39 16.91 -7.52
C PRO A 259 3.85 16.59 -7.88
N TYR A 260 4.79 17.33 -7.28
CA TYR A 260 6.23 17.14 -7.41
C TYR A 260 6.83 17.07 -6.01
N GLU A 261 7.42 15.94 -5.70
CA GLU A 261 8.09 15.69 -4.44
C GLU A 261 9.59 15.47 -4.70
N PRO A 262 10.49 16.09 -3.91
CA PRO A 262 11.92 15.84 -4.03
C PRO A 262 12.27 14.37 -3.84
N GLU A 263 13.19 13.84 -4.64
CA GLU A 263 13.62 12.44 -4.55
C GLU A 263 14.51 12.17 -3.32
N LYS A 264 15.26 13.19 -2.90
CA LYS A 264 16.21 13.07 -1.80
C LYS A 264 15.99 14.12 -0.73
N ALA A 265 16.22 13.73 0.54
CA ALA A 265 16.20 14.66 1.64
C ALA A 265 17.25 15.79 1.44
N GLY A 266 16.83 17.03 1.67
CA GLY A 266 17.67 18.21 1.49
C GLY A 266 17.63 18.84 0.10
N GLU A 267 16.96 18.23 -0.87
CA GLU A 267 16.70 18.88 -2.16
C GLU A 267 15.69 20.04 -1.99
N PRO A 268 15.81 21.10 -2.81
CA PRO A 268 14.89 22.22 -2.75
C PRO A 268 13.44 21.77 -3.02
N PHE A 269 12.54 22.21 -2.18
CA PHE A 269 11.10 22.04 -2.36
C PHE A 269 10.48 23.39 -2.76
N VAL A 270 9.66 23.42 -3.79
CA VAL A 270 8.97 24.61 -4.28
C VAL A 270 7.48 24.31 -4.44
N SER A 271 6.66 25.17 -3.85
CA SER A 271 5.19 25.09 -3.96
C SER A 271 4.59 26.49 -3.83
N ASP A 272 3.53 26.77 -4.59
CA ASP A 272 2.75 28.02 -4.50
C ASP A 272 1.99 28.16 -3.15
N LEU A 273 1.98 27.13 -2.34
CA LEU A 273 1.40 27.11 -0.99
C LEU A 273 2.36 27.64 0.08
N GLN A 274 3.67 27.79 -0.25
CA GLN A 274 4.66 28.27 0.72
C GLN A 274 4.37 29.73 1.13
N GLY A 275 4.51 29.99 2.43
CA GLY A 275 4.31 31.33 3.01
C GLY A 275 2.86 31.78 3.12
N MET A 276 1.88 30.93 2.75
CA MET A 276 0.46 31.24 2.96
C MET A 276 0.10 31.07 4.44
N GLU A 277 -0.67 32.04 4.97
CA GLU A 277 -1.20 31.96 6.34
C GLU A 277 -2.20 30.81 6.46
N ASN A 278 -2.22 30.16 7.63
CA ASN A 278 -3.07 29.03 7.96
C ASN A 278 -2.99 27.86 6.96
N VAL A 279 -1.79 27.64 6.42
CA VAL A 279 -1.46 26.48 5.58
C VAL A 279 -0.36 25.68 6.26
N ILE A 280 -0.60 24.40 6.49
CA ILE A 280 0.35 23.45 7.06
C ILE A 280 0.91 22.61 5.91
N LEU A 281 2.23 22.56 5.78
CA LEU A 281 2.93 21.75 4.79
C LEU A 281 3.83 20.76 5.51
N THR A 282 3.69 19.48 5.19
CA THR A 282 4.53 18.40 5.72
C THR A 282 5.12 17.57 4.57
N PRO A 283 6.34 17.04 4.71
CA PRO A 283 7.08 16.42 3.60
C PRO A 283 6.74 14.91 3.46
N HIS A 284 5.47 14.59 3.19
CA HIS A 284 4.95 13.24 2.97
C HIS A 284 5.26 12.29 4.15
N VAL A 285 4.97 12.76 5.37
CA VAL A 285 5.29 12.07 6.62
C VAL A 285 4.08 11.40 7.29
N GLY A 286 2.90 11.47 6.68
CA GLY A 286 1.68 10.91 7.27
C GLY A 286 1.82 9.46 7.74
N GLY A 287 2.57 8.64 7.00
CA GLY A 287 2.87 7.26 7.37
C GLY A 287 4.26 7.02 7.96
N SER A 288 5.00 8.07 8.31
CA SER A 288 6.42 7.97 8.69
C SER A 288 6.62 8.01 10.20
N THR A 289 6.05 7.05 10.94
CA THR A 289 6.31 6.83 12.37
C THR A 289 7.15 5.57 12.58
N LEU A 290 7.78 5.44 13.74
CA LEU A 290 8.58 4.27 14.09
C LEU A 290 7.71 3.02 14.13
N GLU A 291 6.53 3.12 14.73
CA GLU A 291 5.55 2.04 14.83
C GLU A 291 5.07 1.58 13.44
N ALA A 292 4.76 2.52 12.54
CA ALA A 292 4.38 2.17 11.18
C ALA A 292 5.51 1.47 10.42
N GLN A 293 6.78 1.88 10.60
CA GLN A 293 7.92 1.23 9.96
C GLN A 293 8.14 -0.19 10.51
N GLU A 294 7.96 -0.39 11.82
CA GLU A 294 8.01 -1.69 12.46
C GLU A 294 6.90 -2.60 11.92
N ASP A 295 5.65 -2.13 11.91
CA ASP A 295 4.48 -2.88 11.42
C ASP A 295 4.59 -3.23 9.92
N ILE A 296 5.08 -2.29 9.09
CA ILE A 296 5.39 -2.53 7.69
C ILE A 296 6.43 -3.65 7.56
N GLY A 297 7.49 -3.57 8.38
CA GLY A 297 8.55 -4.57 8.42
C GLY A 297 8.01 -5.97 8.72
N HIS A 298 7.23 -6.09 9.77
CA HIS A 298 6.58 -7.34 10.19
C HIS A 298 5.67 -7.88 9.09
N TYR A 299 4.81 -7.03 8.55
CA TYR A 299 3.78 -7.44 7.60
C TYR A 299 4.38 -7.95 6.29
N VAL A 300 5.25 -7.17 5.64
CA VAL A 300 5.80 -7.53 4.32
C VAL A 300 6.77 -8.72 4.44
N ALA A 301 7.65 -8.74 5.47
CA ALA A 301 8.54 -9.88 5.70
C ALA A 301 7.76 -11.16 5.98
N GLY A 302 6.66 -11.08 6.73
CA GLY A 302 5.74 -12.19 6.95
C GLY A 302 5.17 -12.72 5.63
N LYS A 303 4.66 -11.83 4.76
CA LYS A 303 4.10 -12.20 3.44
C LYS A 303 5.13 -12.87 2.52
N LEU A 304 6.34 -12.31 2.45
CA LEU A 304 7.44 -12.90 1.68
C LEU A 304 7.79 -14.32 2.17
N SER A 305 7.90 -14.47 3.49
CA SER A 305 8.17 -15.77 4.12
C SER A 305 7.02 -16.77 3.88
N ASP A 306 5.77 -16.35 4.04
CA ASP A 306 4.60 -17.21 3.84
C ASP A 306 4.50 -17.68 2.38
N TYR A 307 4.81 -16.81 1.41
CA TYR A 307 4.84 -17.21 0.01
C TYR A 307 5.89 -18.29 -0.26
N VAL A 308 7.13 -18.09 0.19
CA VAL A 308 8.21 -19.04 -0.08
C VAL A 308 8.00 -20.38 0.62
N ASN A 309 7.40 -20.38 1.82
CA ASN A 309 7.23 -21.59 2.61
C ASN A 309 5.87 -22.30 2.38
N LEU A 310 4.84 -21.56 1.95
CA LEU A 310 3.48 -22.09 1.82
C LEU A 310 2.83 -21.79 0.47
N GLY A 311 3.46 -20.98 -0.38
CA GLY A 311 2.91 -20.57 -1.68
C GLY A 311 1.74 -19.61 -1.60
N THR A 312 1.35 -19.10 -0.41
CA THR A 312 0.18 -18.22 -0.28
C THR A 312 0.40 -16.87 -0.95
N THR A 313 -0.58 -16.42 -1.72
CA THR A 313 -0.58 -15.13 -2.42
C THR A 313 -1.64 -14.17 -1.89
N ILE A 314 -2.17 -14.41 -0.69
CA ILE A 314 -3.14 -13.52 -0.05
C ILE A 314 -2.55 -12.11 0.08
N LEU A 315 -3.29 -11.14 -0.47
CA LEU A 315 -2.91 -9.73 -0.58
C LEU A 315 -1.69 -9.46 -1.48
N ALA A 316 -1.35 -10.38 -2.38
CA ALA A 316 -0.48 -10.06 -3.51
C ALA A 316 -1.18 -9.05 -4.43
N VAL A 317 -0.46 -7.99 -4.81
CA VAL A 317 -1.08 -6.89 -5.57
C VAL A 317 -1.23 -7.21 -7.06
N ASN A 318 -0.50 -8.20 -7.58
CA ASN A 318 -0.42 -8.50 -9.02
C ASN A 318 -0.85 -9.92 -9.41
N LEU A 319 -0.96 -10.86 -8.48
CA LEU A 319 -1.36 -12.24 -8.76
C LEU A 319 -2.73 -12.59 -8.16
N PRO A 320 -3.35 -13.71 -8.60
CA PRO A 320 -4.55 -14.24 -7.93
C PRO A 320 -4.27 -14.57 -6.47
N GLU A 321 -5.24 -14.31 -5.59
CA GLU A 321 -5.13 -14.63 -4.17
C GLU A 321 -5.52 -16.08 -3.92
N VAL A 322 -4.57 -16.88 -3.41
CA VAL A 322 -4.80 -18.27 -3.00
C VAL A 322 -4.17 -18.51 -1.64
N GLN A 323 -4.92 -19.18 -0.78
CA GLN A 323 -4.45 -19.69 0.50
C GLN A 323 -5.10 -21.04 0.76
N MET A 324 -4.30 -22.05 1.06
CA MET A 324 -4.77 -23.40 1.35
C MET A 324 -4.02 -23.94 2.56
N ALA A 325 -4.76 -24.50 3.52
CA ALA A 325 -4.14 -25.21 4.64
C ALA A 325 -3.30 -26.39 4.11
N PRO A 326 -2.11 -26.68 4.67
CA PRO A 326 -1.31 -27.82 4.27
C PRO A 326 -2.09 -29.15 4.40
N SER A 327 -2.09 -29.98 3.34
CA SER A 327 -2.86 -31.23 3.29
C SER A 327 -2.04 -32.44 2.87
N GLY A 328 -0.80 -32.27 2.41
CA GLY A 328 0.10 -33.34 2.02
C GLY A 328 1.51 -33.09 2.55
N ASN A 329 2.49 -33.76 1.98
CA ASN A 329 3.90 -33.56 2.30
C ASN A 329 4.61 -32.54 1.41
N ARG A 330 4.04 -32.29 0.23
CA ARG A 330 4.56 -31.33 -0.74
C ARG A 330 3.43 -30.56 -1.39
N ARG A 331 3.72 -29.32 -1.73
CA ARG A 331 2.83 -28.42 -2.46
C ARG A 331 3.46 -28.04 -3.78
N ILE A 332 2.74 -28.28 -4.86
CA ILE A 332 3.09 -27.82 -6.20
C ILE A 332 2.38 -26.49 -6.45
N LEU A 333 3.15 -25.48 -6.83
CA LEU A 333 2.70 -24.14 -7.16
C LEU A 333 2.80 -23.99 -8.67
N HIS A 334 1.67 -23.82 -9.38
CA HIS A 334 1.62 -23.70 -10.82
C HIS A 334 0.93 -22.39 -11.21
N LEU A 335 1.71 -21.43 -11.68
CA LEU A 335 1.23 -20.21 -12.32
C LEU A 335 1.16 -20.47 -13.84
N HIS A 336 0.04 -20.13 -14.44
CA HIS A 336 -0.24 -20.42 -15.85
C HIS A 336 -1.10 -19.34 -16.50
N GLU A 337 -1.17 -19.30 -17.82
CA GLU A 337 -2.13 -18.48 -18.56
C GLU A 337 -3.56 -18.90 -18.22
N ASN A 338 -4.43 -17.93 -17.98
CA ASN A 338 -5.84 -18.16 -17.64
C ASN A 338 -6.65 -18.47 -18.91
N ILE A 339 -6.46 -19.66 -19.49
CA ILE A 339 -7.21 -20.13 -20.64
C ILE A 339 -7.90 -21.47 -20.35
N PRO A 340 -8.97 -21.82 -21.10
CA PRO A 340 -9.69 -23.07 -20.90
C PRO A 340 -8.80 -24.31 -21.11
N GLY A 341 -8.94 -25.31 -20.23
CA GLY A 341 -8.30 -26.61 -20.38
C GLY A 341 -7.01 -26.81 -19.60
N VAL A 342 -6.33 -25.76 -19.14
CA VAL A 342 -5.04 -25.87 -18.42
C VAL A 342 -5.16 -26.74 -17.16
N LEU A 343 -6.18 -26.53 -16.33
CA LEU A 343 -6.38 -27.35 -15.12
C LEU A 343 -6.61 -28.84 -15.46
N ALA A 344 -7.33 -29.12 -16.54
CA ALA A 344 -7.54 -30.49 -16.96
C ALA A 344 -6.23 -31.17 -17.43
N GLN A 345 -5.40 -30.46 -18.20
CA GLN A 345 -4.07 -30.95 -18.61
C GLN A 345 -3.17 -31.16 -17.37
N THR A 346 -3.11 -30.18 -16.47
CA THR A 346 -2.37 -30.29 -15.20
C THR A 346 -2.78 -31.54 -14.41
N ASN A 347 -4.08 -31.79 -14.23
CA ASN A 347 -4.57 -32.94 -13.48
C ASN A 347 -4.30 -34.27 -14.24
N THR A 348 -4.31 -34.25 -15.56
CA THR A 348 -3.93 -35.43 -16.37
C THR A 348 -2.45 -35.80 -16.14
N ILE A 349 -1.56 -34.81 -16.07
CA ILE A 349 -0.15 -35.02 -15.76
C ILE A 349 0.03 -35.67 -14.39
N PHE A 350 -0.66 -35.16 -13.33
CA PHE A 350 -0.63 -35.82 -12.01
C PHE A 350 -1.06 -37.27 -12.08
N GLY A 351 -2.17 -37.58 -12.79
CA GLY A 351 -2.68 -38.91 -12.96
C GLY A 351 -1.70 -39.83 -13.70
N ASN A 352 -1.06 -39.37 -14.79
CA ASN A 352 -0.08 -40.11 -15.57
C ASN A 352 1.17 -40.48 -14.74
N HIS A 353 1.55 -39.60 -13.80
CA HIS A 353 2.65 -39.86 -12.86
C HIS A 353 2.23 -40.69 -11.64
N GLY A 354 0.98 -41.14 -11.56
CA GLY A 354 0.46 -41.89 -10.42
C GLY A 354 0.47 -41.12 -9.09
N VAL A 355 0.40 -39.79 -9.16
CA VAL A 355 0.41 -38.90 -7.98
C VAL A 355 -1.01 -38.63 -7.57
N ASN A 356 -1.33 -38.88 -6.29
CA ASN A 356 -2.62 -38.53 -5.70
C ASN A 356 -2.65 -37.05 -5.25
N ILE A 357 -3.76 -36.38 -5.57
CA ILE A 357 -4.01 -35.00 -5.14
C ILE A 357 -4.78 -35.04 -3.83
N GLU A 358 -4.17 -34.54 -2.76
CA GLU A 358 -4.79 -34.44 -1.42
C GLU A 358 -5.69 -33.20 -1.31
N ALA A 359 -5.26 -32.07 -1.88
CA ALA A 359 -6.04 -30.85 -1.97
C ALA A 359 -5.58 -30.02 -3.17
N GLN A 360 -6.52 -29.29 -3.77
CA GLN A 360 -6.21 -28.39 -4.88
C GLN A 360 -7.07 -27.14 -4.81
N GLN A 361 -6.46 -25.99 -5.06
CA GLN A 361 -7.17 -24.71 -5.14
C GLN A 361 -6.66 -23.91 -6.34
N LEU A 362 -7.59 -23.40 -7.15
CA LEU A 362 -7.36 -22.52 -8.28
C LEU A 362 -7.99 -21.15 -7.98
N ALA A 363 -7.26 -20.09 -8.29
CA ALA A 363 -7.82 -18.76 -8.46
C ALA A 363 -7.27 -18.12 -9.74
N THR A 364 -8.03 -17.17 -10.29
CA THR A 364 -7.64 -16.47 -11.52
C THR A 364 -7.76 -14.95 -11.33
N ARG A 365 -6.88 -14.21 -11.99
CA ARG A 365 -6.90 -12.74 -12.04
C ARG A 365 -6.40 -12.27 -13.40
N GLY A 366 -7.30 -11.66 -14.20
CA GLY A 366 -6.96 -11.25 -15.56
C GLY A 366 -6.48 -12.43 -16.40
N THR A 367 -5.27 -12.33 -16.93
CA THR A 367 -4.63 -13.33 -17.78
C THR A 367 -3.91 -14.46 -17.02
N VAL A 368 -3.81 -14.39 -15.70
CA VAL A 368 -3.05 -15.32 -14.88
C VAL A 368 -3.97 -16.24 -14.08
N GLY A 369 -3.71 -17.53 -14.11
CA GLY A 369 -4.24 -18.55 -13.19
C GLY A 369 -3.16 -19.01 -12.22
N TYR A 370 -3.55 -19.30 -10.98
CA TYR A 370 -2.68 -19.85 -9.96
C TYR A 370 -3.32 -21.07 -9.31
N VAL A 371 -2.65 -22.22 -9.43
CA VAL A 371 -3.08 -23.50 -8.84
C VAL A 371 -2.09 -23.90 -7.75
N MET A 372 -2.59 -24.14 -6.56
CA MET A 372 -1.89 -24.83 -5.48
C MET A 372 -2.39 -26.27 -5.43
N THR A 373 -1.50 -27.25 -5.48
CA THR A 373 -1.85 -28.68 -5.41
C THR A 373 -0.99 -29.35 -4.34
N ASP A 374 -1.64 -29.88 -3.30
CA ASP A 374 -0.98 -30.66 -2.26
C ASP A 374 -0.98 -32.13 -2.64
N ILE A 375 0.16 -32.76 -2.50
CA ILE A 375 0.41 -34.17 -2.82
C ILE A 375 1.17 -34.85 -1.68
N ASP A 376 1.01 -36.17 -1.57
CA ASP A 376 1.72 -36.96 -0.56
C ASP A 376 3.19 -37.17 -0.92
N THR A 377 3.44 -37.64 -2.12
CA THR A 377 4.77 -38.01 -2.59
C THR A 377 5.05 -37.50 -4.00
N LEU A 378 6.25 -36.97 -4.18
CA LEU A 378 6.78 -36.65 -5.51
C LEU A 378 7.62 -37.82 -5.99
N ASN A 379 7.07 -38.64 -6.89
CA ASN A 379 7.76 -39.78 -7.47
C ASN A 379 8.66 -39.32 -8.64
N GLY A 380 9.86 -38.81 -8.32
CA GLY A 380 10.84 -38.36 -9.34
C GLY A 380 10.65 -36.90 -9.79
N SER A 381 11.59 -36.43 -10.62
CA SER A 381 11.60 -35.05 -11.15
C SER A 381 10.68 -34.85 -12.37
N GLY A 382 10.25 -35.92 -13.02
CA GLY A 382 9.53 -35.87 -14.29
C GLY A 382 8.20 -35.11 -14.27
N LEU A 383 7.47 -35.16 -13.14
CA LEU A 383 6.22 -34.43 -12.97
C LEU A 383 6.42 -32.92 -13.14
N LEU A 384 7.40 -32.34 -12.44
CA LEU A 384 7.66 -30.91 -12.51
C LEU A 384 8.14 -30.46 -13.87
N ASP A 385 8.95 -31.32 -14.56
CA ASP A 385 9.48 -31.01 -15.87
C ASP A 385 8.37 -31.07 -16.93
N GLU A 386 7.42 -32.02 -16.81
CA GLU A 386 6.26 -32.08 -17.69
C GLU A 386 5.33 -30.90 -17.50
N LEU A 387 5.06 -30.49 -16.25
CA LEU A 387 4.29 -29.26 -15.96
C LEU A 387 4.97 -28.00 -16.52
N ARG A 388 6.30 -27.91 -16.44
CA ARG A 388 7.07 -26.79 -17.01
C ARG A 388 7.05 -26.77 -18.53
N SER A 389 6.87 -27.93 -19.18
CA SER A 389 6.85 -28.05 -20.62
C SER A 389 5.52 -27.65 -21.27
N LEU A 390 4.45 -27.46 -20.47
CA LEU A 390 3.18 -26.96 -20.97
C LEU A 390 3.36 -25.54 -21.53
N PRO A 391 2.88 -25.23 -22.73
CA PRO A 391 3.04 -23.91 -23.34
C PRO A 391 2.45 -22.77 -22.51
N GLU A 392 1.40 -23.09 -21.77
CA GLU A 392 0.65 -22.14 -20.94
C GLU A 392 1.28 -21.92 -19.55
N THR A 393 2.33 -22.67 -19.21
CA THR A 393 3.00 -22.53 -17.92
C THR A 393 3.84 -21.27 -17.87
N ILE A 394 3.54 -20.39 -16.89
CA ILE A 394 4.34 -19.22 -16.54
C ILE A 394 5.46 -19.65 -15.58
N ARG A 395 5.11 -20.37 -14.52
CA ARG A 395 6.06 -20.82 -13.49
C ARG A 395 5.55 -22.04 -12.75
N VAL A 396 6.45 -23.00 -12.51
CA VAL A 396 6.20 -24.13 -11.60
C VAL A 396 7.28 -24.18 -10.53
N SER A 397 6.87 -24.31 -9.30
CA SER A 397 7.76 -24.57 -8.17
C SER A 397 7.12 -25.56 -7.19
N ASP A 398 7.94 -26.14 -6.33
CA ASP A 398 7.47 -27.04 -5.27
C ASP A 398 7.97 -26.57 -3.90
N VAL A 399 7.15 -26.78 -2.90
CA VAL A 399 7.43 -26.38 -1.51
C VAL A 399 7.21 -27.62 -0.64
N PRO A 400 8.20 -28.03 0.19
CA PRO A 400 7.97 -29.04 1.21
C PRO A 400 7.02 -28.48 2.26
N LEU A 401 5.98 -29.23 2.56
CA LEU A 401 5.05 -28.86 3.64
C LEU A 401 5.56 -29.39 4.98
N PRO A 402 5.28 -28.67 6.10
CA PRO A 402 5.62 -29.16 7.42
C PRO A 402 4.87 -30.46 7.68
N ASN A 403 5.59 -31.48 8.17
CA ASN A 403 4.98 -32.76 8.55
C ASN A 403 3.82 -32.51 9.52
N ARG A 404 2.66 -33.03 9.20
CA ARG A 404 1.56 -33.08 10.18
C ARG A 404 1.99 -34.03 11.30
N GLU A 405 2.02 -33.53 12.53
CA GLU A 405 1.90 -34.45 13.65
C GLU A 405 0.52 -35.13 13.51
N PRO A 406 0.45 -36.48 13.62
CA PRO A 406 -0.82 -37.16 13.54
C PRO A 406 -1.73 -36.60 14.65
N ILE A 407 -2.93 -36.19 14.25
CA ILE A 407 -3.99 -35.82 15.18
C ILE A 407 -4.26 -37.05 16.04
N GLN A 408 -3.86 -37.02 17.29
CA GLN A 408 -4.12 -38.07 18.28
C GLN A 408 -5.61 -38.08 18.66
#